data_aa73e183011db11bd800ca7839734d98
#
_entry.id   aa73e183011db11bd800ca7839734d98
#
_cell.length_a   1.000
_cell.length_b   1.000
_cell.length_c   1.000
_cell.angle_alpha   90.00
_cell.angle_beta   90.00
_cell.angle_gamma   90.00
#
_symmetry.space_group_name_H-M   'P 1'
#
loop_
_entity.id
_entity.type
_entity.pdbx_description
1 polymer ?
#
loop_
_entity_poly.entity_id
_entity_poly.type
_entity_poly.pdbx_seq_one_letter_code
_entity_poly.pdbx_strand_id
1 'polypeptide(L)'
;MSIDNLFASFNWDGATIYSARAQGEIKPDEITEADSLSDLLSQSELKESSSYKTSLPTSMNLSGTYKADDWVTLDANIRIDIGDSYWGSKNSLFSISSEFFPSTKTLIYLGMSFGGENSFVWGTGISFKMGSVIFDVSGGQLGGLFNDATGMQFGFGLRIQK
;
A
#
# COMPACT_ATOMS: atom_id res chain seq x y z
N MET A 1 11.00 -16.65 1.33
CA MET A 1 11.63 -15.43 1.86
C MET A 1 12.21 -14.64 0.72
N SER A 2 11.92 -13.34 0.61
CA SER A 2 12.55 -12.42 -0.35
C SER A 2 12.98 -11.15 0.36
N ILE A 3 13.98 -10.48 -0.21
CA ILE A 3 14.40 -9.14 0.16
C ILE A 3 14.41 -8.32 -1.13
N ASP A 4 13.63 -7.26 -1.16
CA ASP A 4 13.45 -6.43 -2.33
C ASP A 4 14.17 -5.10 -2.16
N ASN A 5 14.76 -4.58 -3.25
CA ASN A 5 15.44 -3.30 -3.32
C ASN A 5 16.63 -3.11 -2.35
N LEU A 6 17.34 -4.19 -2.03
CA LEU A 6 18.52 -4.10 -1.16
C LEU A 6 19.59 -3.21 -1.81
N PHE A 7 19.95 -2.10 -1.15
CA PHE A 7 20.89 -1.08 -1.63
C PHE A 7 20.54 -0.39 -2.97
N ALA A 8 19.28 -0.47 -3.39
CA ALA A 8 18.86 0.20 -4.62
C ALA A 8 18.66 1.71 -4.39
N SER A 9 19.17 2.50 -5.33
CA SER A 9 19.00 3.95 -5.31
C SER A 9 18.92 4.51 -6.72
N PHE A 10 18.22 5.64 -6.87
CA PHE A 10 18.21 6.45 -8.09
C PHE A 10 19.08 7.68 -7.88
N ASN A 11 19.93 7.96 -8.88
CA ASN A 11 20.64 9.22 -8.98
C ASN A 11 19.92 10.08 -10.03
N TRP A 12 19.57 11.28 -9.66
CA TRP A 12 18.98 12.28 -10.55
C TRP A 12 20.04 13.33 -10.83
N ASP A 13 20.50 13.42 -12.10
CA ASP A 13 21.44 14.44 -12.52
C ASP A 13 20.66 15.65 -13.07
N GLY A 14 21.08 16.86 -12.70
CA GLY A 14 20.43 18.10 -13.14
C GLY A 14 19.07 18.39 -12.49
N ALA A 15 18.79 17.81 -11.31
CA ALA A 15 17.57 18.06 -10.58
C ALA A 15 17.62 19.41 -9.85
N THR A 16 16.60 20.24 -10.05
CA THR A 16 16.40 21.46 -9.25
C THR A 16 15.45 21.17 -8.10
N ILE A 17 15.92 21.33 -6.88
CA ILE A 17 15.10 21.11 -5.68
C ILE A 17 14.58 22.46 -5.22
N TYR A 18 13.26 22.58 -5.18
CA TYR A 18 12.57 23.75 -4.60
C TYR A 18 12.23 23.41 -3.14
N SER A 19 12.84 24.12 -2.19
CA SER A 19 12.42 24.06 -0.80
C SER A 19 11.83 25.42 -0.40
N ALA A 20 10.54 25.48 -0.13
CA ALA A 20 9.90 26.65 0.45
C ALA A 20 9.63 26.38 1.93
N ARG A 21 10.13 27.22 2.80
CA ARG A 21 9.81 27.21 4.23
C ARG A 21 9.17 28.55 4.57
N ALA A 22 7.85 28.57 4.73
CA ALA A 22 7.16 29.72 5.30
C ALA A 22 7.20 29.61 6.83
N GLN A 23 7.83 30.55 7.49
CA GLN A 23 7.84 30.68 8.95
C GLN A 23 7.39 32.12 9.26
N GLY A 24 6.14 32.28 9.69
CA GLY A 24 5.59 33.59 10.10
C GLY A 24 4.15 33.47 10.56
N GLU A 25 3.73 34.37 11.43
CA GLU A 25 2.34 34.53 11.81
C GLU A 25 1.68 35.40 10.72
N ILE A 26 0.88 34.77 9.87
CA ILE A 26 0.15 35.47 8.79
C ILE A 26 -1.07 36.12 9.41
N LYS A 27 -1.13 37.44 9.46
CA LYS A 27 -2.32 38.17 9.88
C LYS A 27 -3.37 38.16 8.75
N PRO A 28 -4.67 38.02 9.09
CA PRO A 28 -5.74 37.95 8.07
C PRO A 28 -5.82 39.16 7.12
N ASP A 29 -5.35 40.32 7.55
CA ASP A 29 -5.27 41.55 6.77
C ASP A 29 -4.14 41.53 5.73
N GLU A 30 -3.06 40.82 5.96
CA GLU A 30 -1.94 40.68 5.03
C GLU A 30 -2.28 39.78 3.81
N ILE A 31 -3.26 38.86 3.95
CA ILE A 31 -3.69 37.99 2.86
C ILE A 31 -4.45 38.74 1.78
N THR A 32 -5.14 39.80 2.14
CA THR A 32 -5.95 40.62 1.21
C THR A 32 -5.13 41.58 0.38
N GLU A 33 -3.90 41.90 0.78
CA GLU A 33 -3.01 42.84 0.10
C GLU A 33 -1.91 42.14 -0.74
N ALA A 34 -1.77 40.81 -0.63
CA ALA A 34 -0.78 40.08 -1.40
C ALA A 34 -1.26 39.85 -2.84
N ASP A 35 -0.66 40.59 -3.80
CA ASP A 35 -0.97 40.48 -5.24
C ASP A 35 -0.58 39.11 -5.85
N SER A 36 0.26 38.35 -5.19
CA SER A 36 0.62 36.98 -5.61
C SER A 36 1.18 36.11 -4.47
N LEU A 37 0.99 34.81 -4.60
CA LEU A 37 1.59 33.79 -3.70
C LEU A 37 3.12 33.89 -3.64
N SER A 38 3.76 34.44 -4.68
CA SER A 38 5.20 34.67 -4.76
C SER A 38 5.72 35.71 -3.75
N ASP A 39 4.89 36.68 -3.38
CA ASP A 39 5.29 37.71 -2.42
C ASP A 39 5.29 37.17 -0.99
N LEU A 40 4.39 36.21 -0.70
CA LEU A 40 4.36 35.48 0.56
C LEU A 40 5.50 34.44 0.65
N LEU A 41 6.02 33.98 -0.49
CA LEU A 41 7.10 33.03 -0.61
C LEU A 41 8.49 33.61 -0.83
N SER A 42 8.64 34.94 -0.68
CA SER A 42 9.90 35.68 -0.94
C SER A 42 11.10 35.29 -0.06
N GLN A 43 10.91 34.32 0.87
CA GLN A 43 11.98 33.69 1.67
C GLN A 43 12.31 32.28 1.25
N SER A 44 11.93 31.84 0.06
CA SER A 44 12.34 30.53 -0.46
C SER A 44 13.80 30.57 -0.93
N GLU A 45 14.69 29.94 -0.19
CA GLU A 45 16.04 29.68 -0.68
C GLU A 45 15.96 28.63 -1.79
N LEU A 46 16.21 29.04 -3.02
CA LEU A 46 16.44 28.14 -4.15
C LEU A 46 17.80 27.45 -3.94
N LYS A 47 17.76 26.20 -3.55
CA LYS A 47 18.97 25.38 -3.46
C LYS A 47 19.10 24.58 -4.76
N GLU A 48 19.90 25.06 -5.67
CA GLU A 48 20.30 24.26 -6.86
C GLU A 48 21.21 23.12 -6.40
N SER A 49 20.77 21.90 -6.61
CA SER A 49 21.59 20.72 -6.43
C SER A 49 21.86 20.08 -7.79
N SER A 50 23.13 19.88 -8.11
CA SER A 50 23.54 19.26 -9.36
C SER A 50 23.24 17.77 -9.43
N SER A 51 22.99 17.12 -8.29
CA SER A 51 22.60 15.72 -8.21
C SER A 51 21.76 15.45 -6.96
N TYR A 52 20.75 14.62 -7.11
CA TYR A 52 19.89 14.15 -6.02
C TYR A 52 19.87 12.62 -6.02
N LYS A 53 20.12 12.03 -4.87
CA LYS A 53 20.07 10.58 -4.66
C LYS A 53 18.88 10.21 -3.82
N THR A 54 18.03 9.33 -4.34
CA THR A 54 16.89 8.76 -3.62
C THR A 54 17.10 7.26 -3.44
N SER A 55 17.03 6.78 -2.21
CA SER A 55 17.02 5.34 -1.93
C SER A 55 15.61 4.77 -2.18
N LEU A 56 15.57 3.57 -2.74
CA LEU A 56 14.32 2.81 -2.80
C LEU A 56 13.99 2.20 -1.44
N PRO A 57 12.70 2.04 -1.10
CA PRO A 57 12.30 1.35 0.11
C PRO A 57 12.76 -0.11 0.03
N THR A 58 13.55 -0.53 1.02
CA THR A 58 13.93 -1.94 1.18
C THR A 58 12.86 -2.65 1.97
N SER A 59 12.37 -3.76 1.46
CA SER A 59 11.41 -4.59 2.19
C SER A 59 11.88 -6.04 2.27
N MET A 60 11.60 -6.66 3.41
CA MET A 60 11.79 -8.09 3.63
C MET A 60 10.42 -8.74 3.73
N ASN A 61 10.20 -9.77 2.91
CA ASN A 61 8.98 -10.56 2.93
C ASN A 61 9.29 -11.99 3.38
N LEU A 62 8.54 -12.46 4.35
CA LEU A 62 8.55 -13.85 4.82
C LEU A 62 7.13 -14.40 4.67
N SER A 63 6.97 -15.45 3.88
CA SER A 63 5.69 -16.11 3.67
C SER A 63 5.80 -17.60 3.90
N GLY A 64 4.70 -18.16 4.37
CA GLY A 64 4.56 -19.60 4.56
C GLY A 64 3.14 -20.04 4.25
N THR A 65 3.02 -21.19 3.60
CA THR A 65 1.76 -21.86 3.27
C THR A 65 1.72 -23.18 4.00
N TYR A 66 0.61 -23.46 4.66
CA TYR A 66 0.36 -24.70 5.36
C TYR A 66 -0.93 -25.36 4.85
N LYS A 67 -0.80 -26.50 4.25
CA LYS A 67 -1.95 -27.33 3.85
C LYS A 67 -2.45 -28.12 5.06
N ALA A 68 -3.51 -27.62 5.69
CA ALA A 68 -4.08 -28.24 6.89
C ALA A 68 -4.86 -29.52 6.56
N ASP A 69 -5.52 -29.55 5.40
CA ASP A 69 -6.26 -30.69 4.87
C ASP A 69 -6.35 -30.54 3.32
N ASP A 70 -6.92 -31.54 2.64
CA ASP A 70 -7.14 -31.47 1.18
C ASP A 70 -8.09 -30.33 0.77
N TRP A 71 -8.93 -29.90 1.68
CA TRP A 71 -9.92 -28.84 1.46
C TRP A 71 -9.60 -27.51 2.15
N VAL A 72 -8.47 -27.42 2.90
CA VAL A 72 -8.06 -26.18 3.62
C VAL A 72 -6.57 -25.92 3.44
N THR A 73 -6.26 -24.73 2.97
CA THR A 73 -4.92 -24.16 2.95
C THR A 73 -4.88 -22.88 3.77
N LEU A 74 -3.84 -22.72 4.56
CA LEU A 74 -3.57 -21.52 5.35
C LEU A 74 -2.30 -20.86 4.84
N ASP A 75 -2.33 -19.53 4.68
CA ASP A 75 -1.20 -18.72 4.30
C ASP A 75 -0.93 -17.66 5.35
N ALA A 76 0.34 -17.41 5.63
CA ALA A 76 0.77 -16.32 6.48
C ALA A 76 1.90 -15.56 5.77
N ASN A 77 1.87 -14.23 5.88
CA ASN A 77 2.89 -13.37 5.32
C ASN A 77 3.24 -12.26 6.30
N ILE A 78 4.53 -11.97 6.41
CA ILE A 78 5.06 -10.83 7.15
C ILE A 78 5.91 -10.03 6.18
N ARG A 79 5.59 -8.74 6.04
CA ARG A 79 6.41 -7.76 5.34
C ARG A 79 6.93 -6.76 6.35
N ILE A 80 8.25 -6.56 6.32
CA ILE A 80 8.94 -5.58 7.15
C ILE A 80 9.61 -4.59 6.20
N ASP A 81 9.24 -3.32 6.29
CA ASP A 81 9.89 -2.25 5.55
C ASP A 81 11.08 -1.73 6.35
N ILE A 82 12.27 -1.77 5.71
CA ILE A 82 13.55 -1.47 6.32
C ILE A 82 14.09 -0.17 5.71
N GLY A 83 14.39 0.80 6.55
CA GLY A 83 15.01 2.06 6.12
C GLY A 83 14.03 3.20 5.89
N ASP A 84 14.60 4.40 5.88
CA ASP A 84 13.87 5.64 5.64
C ASP A 84 13.86 5.92 4.12
N SER A 85 12.75 5.62 3.46
CA SER A 85 12.52 6.06 2.10
C SER A 85 11.37 7.05 2.04
N TYR A 86 11.50 8.03 1.17
CA TYR A 86 10.46 9.05 0.97
C TYR A 86 9.14 8.45 0.43
N TRP A 87 9.21 7.30 -0.23
CA TRP A 87 8.10 6.65 -0.95
C TRP A 87 7.60 5.35 -0.31
N GLY A 88 8.16 4.93 0.82
CA GLY A 88 7.81 3.66 1.47
C GLY A 88 6.86 3.84 2.65
N SER A 89 5.92 2.93 2.80
CA SER A 89 5.17 2.79 4.04
C SER A 89 6.13 2.35 5.15
N LYS A 90 6.18 3.08 6.25
CA LYS A 90 7.01 2.73 7.42
C LYS A 90 6.39 1.63 8.30
N ASN A 91 5.23 1.12 7.91
CA ASN A 91 4.45 0.21 8.73
C ASN A 91 4.62 -1.22 8.25
N SER A 92 5.17 -2.06 9.10
CA SER A 92 5.18 -3.51 8.87
C SER A 92 3.77 -4.03 8.66
N LEU A 93 3.64 -5.03 7.79
CA LEU A 93 2.37 -5.67 7.46
C LEU A 93 2.45 -7.15 7.84
N PHE A 94 1.50 -7.60 8.61
CA PHE A 94 1.24 -9.01 8.86
C PHE A 94 -0.08 -9.39 8.21
N SER A 95 -0.11 -10.48 7.45
CA SER A 95 -1.35 -11.00 6.87
C SER A 95 -1.47 -12.50 7.09
N ILE A 96 -2.70 -12.93 7.27
CA ILE A 96 -3.09 -14.33 7.33
C ILE A 96 -4.31 -14.53 6.44
N SER A 97 -4.31 -15.62 5.69
CA SER A 97 -5.45 -15.98 4.85
C SER A 97 -5.71 -17.48 4.89
N SER A 98 -6.91 -17.85 4.52
CA SER A 98 -7.31 -19.23 4.38
C SER A 98 -8.08 -19.44 3.08
N GLU A 99 -7.82 -20.53 2.44
CA GLU A 99 -8.53 -21.01 1.26
C GLU A 99 -9.25 -22.31 1.60
N PHE A 100 -10.54 -22.34 1.30
CA PHE A 100 -11.40 -23.49 1.50
C PHE A 100 -11.89 -23.99 0.15
N PHE A 101 -11.69 -25.27 -0.11
CA PHE A 101 -12.07 -25.97 -1.33
C PHE A 101 -13.23 -26.92 -1.07
N PRO A 102 -14.48 -26.44 -0.86
CA PRO A 102 -15.63 -27.32 -0.59
C PRO A 102 -15.94 -28.26 -1.76
N SER A 103 -15.46 -27.93 -2.95
CA SER A 103 -15.53 -28.79 -4.13
C SER A 103 -14.41 -28.44 -5.11
N THR A 104 -14.20 -29.29 -6.10
CA THR A 104 -13.24 -29.04 -7.20
C THR A 104 -13.60 -27.82 -8.07
N LYS A 105 -14.80 -27.29 -7.90
CA LYS A 105 -15.34 -26.15 -8.69
C LYS A 105 -15.51 -24.87 -7.87
N THR A 106 -15.37 -24.95 -6.56
CA THR A 106 -15.63 -23.82 -5.67
C THR A 106 -14.43 -23.61 -4.74
N LEU A 107 -13.98 -22.36 -4.66
CA LEU A 107 -12.99 -21.89 -3.71
C LEU A 107 -13.60 -20.73 -2.92
N ILE A 108 -13.51 -20.80 -1.61
CA ILE A 108 -13.84 -19.70 -0.69
C ILE A 108 -12.55 -19.24 -0.04
N TYR A 109 -12.31 -17.96 0.00
CA TYR A 109 -11.15 -17.39 0.67
C TYR A 109 -11.55 -16.33 1.69
N LEU A 110 -10.81 -16.30 2.78
CA LEU A 110 -10.93 -15.32 3.85
C LEU A 110 -9.52 -14.84 4.20
N GLY A 111 -9.35 -13.54 4.32
CA GLY A 111 -8.06 -12.98 4.68
C GLY A 111 -8.19 -11.77 5.58
N MET A 112 -7.16 -11.55 6.38
CA MET A 112 -7.02 -10.35 7.19
C MET A 112 -5.56 -9.92 7.22
N SER A 113 -5.35 -8.62 7.34
CA SER A 113 -4.03 -8.04 7.49
C SER A 113 -4.03 -6.97 8.57
N PHE A 114 -2.88 -6.83 9.24
CA PHE A 114 -2.64 -5.91 10.34
C PHE A 114 -1.39 -5.09 10.01
N GLY A 115 -1.46 -3.79 10.27
CA GLY A 115 -0.38 -2.86 9.93
C GLY A 115 -0.55 -2.25 8.55
N GLY A 116 0.54 -1.70 8.00
CA GLY A 116 0.47 -0.91 6.78
C GLY A 116 -0.29 0.41 6.97
N GLU A 117 -0.73 1.01 5.88
CA GLU A 117 -1.42 2.31 5.90
C GLU A 117 -2.83 2.24 6.49
N ASN A 118 -3.52 1.12 6.30
CA ASN A 118 -4.91 0.96 6.71
C ASN A 118 -5.08 0.32 8.10
N SER A 119 -3.98 0.09 8.83
CA SER A 119 -3.92 -0.53 10.17
C SER A 119 -4.55 -1.93 10.24
N PHE A 120 -5.77 -2.10 9.75
CA PHE A 120 -6.48 -3.37 9.70
C PHE A 120 -7.32 -3.48 8.42
N VAL A 121 -7.22 -4.62 7.74
CA VAL A 121 -8.03 -4.94 6.55
C VAL A 121 -8.51 -6.38 6.67
N TRP A 122 -9.73 -6.64 6.32
CA TRP A 122 -10.22 -8.00 6.13
C TRP A 122 -11.03 -8.12 4.85
N GLY A 123 -11.06 -9.30 4.29
CA GLY A 123 -11.82 -9.57 3.08
C GLY A 123 -12.16 -11.04 2.93
N THR A 124 -13.20 -11.29 2.18
CA THR A 124 -13.64 -12.63 1.80
C THR A 124 -14.05 -12.66 0.35
N GLY A 125 -14.04 -13.83 -0.23
CA GLY A 125 -14.51 -14.00 -1.59
C GLY A 125 -14.80 -15.45 -1.91
N ILE A 126 -15.40 -15.62 -3.08
CA ILE A 126 -15.76 -16.92 -3.60
C ILE A 126 -15.45 -16.98 -5.10
N SER A 127 -14.89 -18.09 -5.52
CA SER A 127 -14.62 -18.41 -6.92
C SER A 127 -15.41 -19.63 -7.34
N PHE A 128 -16.01 -19.56 -8.52
CA PHE A 128 -16.74 -20.66 -9.12
C PHE A 128 -16.14 -21.00 -10.49
N LYS A 129 -15.80 -22.26 -10.68
CA LYS A 129 -15.32 -22.79 -11.96
C LYS A 129 -16.47 -23.45 -12.75
N MET A 130 -16.75 -22.92 -13.92
CA MET A 130 -17.74 -23.43 -14.87
C MET A 130 -17.03 -23.78 -16.20
N GLY A 131 -16.62 -25.04 -16.35
CA GLY A 131 -15.82 -25.46 -17.50
C GLY A 131 -14.46 -24.74 -17.54
N SER A 132 -14.20 -24.00 -18.59
CA SER A 132 -12.99 -23.17 -18.76
C SER A 132 -13.11 -21.75 -18.17
N VAL A 133 -14.24 -21.40 -17.61
CA VAL A 133 -14.47 -20.05 -17.07
C VAL A 133 -14.51 -20.10 -15.55
N ILE A 134 -13.83 -19.14 -14.92
CA ILE A 134 -13.84 -18.94 -13.47
C ILE A 134 -14.40 -17.56 -13.19
N PHE A 135 -15.41 -17.50 -12.31
CA PHE A 135 -16.00 -16.28 -11.80
C PHE A 135 -15.52 -16.06 -10.36
N ASP A 136 -15.06 -14.86 -10.08
CA ASP A 136 -14.61 -14.44 -8.76
C ASP A 136 -15.47 -13.27 -8.27
N VAL A 137 -15.94 -13.33 -7.02
CA VAL A 137 -16.60 -12.22 -6.34
C VAL A 137 -15.95 -12.07 -4.97
N SER A 138 -15.62 -10.84 -4.60
CA SER A 138 -14.98 -10.55 -3.32
C SER A 138 -15.50 -9.26 -2.71
N GLY A 139 -15.35 -9.16 -1.38
CA GLY A 139 -15.63 -7.96 -0.63
C GLY A 139 -14.81 -7.91 0.64
N GLY A 140 -14.62 -6.70 1.17
CA GLY A 140 -13.85 -6.49 2.40
C GLY A 140 -14.00 -5.09 2.95
N GLN A 141 -13.39 -4.87 4.10
CA GLN A 141 -13.38 -3.59 4.80
C GLN A 141 -11.95 -3.17 5.13
N LEU A 142 -11.75 -1.88 5.16
CA LEU A 142 -10.49 -1.21 5.45
C LEU A 142 -10.61 -0.43 6.77
N GLY A 143 -9.55 -0.41 7.56
CA GLY A 143 -9.42 0.46 8.73
C GLY A 143 -10.15 -0.02 9.99
N GLY A 144 -10.95 -1.08 9.92
CA GLY A 144 -11.69 -1.57 11.09
C GLY A 144 -12.72 -2.64 10.74
N LEU A 145 -13.51 -3.03 11.74
CA LEU A 145 -14.62 -3.98 11.60
C LEU A 145 -15.96 -3.25 11.66
N PHE A 146 -16.86 -3.55 10.74
CA PHE A 146 -18.25 -3.05 10.72
C PHE A 146 -18.34 -1.52 10.82
N ASN A 147 -18.79 -0.98 11.95
CA ASN A 147 -19.02 0.45 12.16
C ASN A 147 -17.72 1.28 12.25
N ASP A 148 -16.59 0.64 12.57
CA ASP A 148 -15.28 1.30 12.66
C ASP A 148 -14.52 1.27 11.32
N ALA A 149 -15.11 0.67 10.29
CA ALA A 149 -14.50 0.61 8.97
C ALA A 149 -14.43 2.00 8.33
N THR A 150 -13.25 2.35 7.81
CA THR A 150 -13.01 3.61 7.09
C THR A 150 -13.31 3.50 5.60
N GLY A 151 -13.46 2.27 5.09
CA GLY A 151 -13.77 2.01 3.69
C GLY A 151 -14.25 0.60 3.42
N MET A 152 -14.82 0.41 2.24
CA MET A 152 -15.23 -0.89 1.70
C MET A 152 -14.62 -1.10 0.34
N GLN A 153 -14.33 -2.37 0.02
CA GLN A 153 -13.87 -2.77 -1.30
C GLN A 153 -14.72 -3.93 -1.83
N PHE A 154 -14.95 -3.92 -3.13
CA PHE A 154 -15.62 -4.99 -3.84
C PHE A 154 -14.81 -5.35 -5.07
N GLY A 155 -14.75 -6.64 -5.38
CA GLY A 155 -14.05 -7.15 -6.54
C GLY A 155 -14.93 -8.12 -7.32
N PHE A 156 -14.82 -8.03 -8.64
CA PHE A 156 -15.38 -8.99 -9.57
C PHE A 156 -14.31 -9.39 -10.57
N GLY A 157 -14.16 -10.69 -10.80
CA GLY A 157 -13.18 -11.23 -11.72
C GLY A 157 -13.80 -12.28 -12.67
N LEU A 158 -13.28 -12.32 -13.88
CA LEU A 158 -13.56 -13.36 -14.86
C LEU A 158 -12.25 -13.83 -15.47
N ARG A 159 -11.97 -15.12 -15.36
CA ARG A 159 -10.76 -15.73 -15.90
C ARG A 159 -11.14 -16.87 -16.84
N ILE A 160 -10.43 -16.98 -17.96
CA ILE A 160 -10.58 -18.10 -18.89
C ILE A 160 -9.32 -18.96 -18.79
N GLN A 161 -9.50 -20.21 -18.43
CA GLN A 161 -8.43 -21.21 -18.30
C GLN A 161 -8.55 -22.21 -19.46
N LYS A 162 -7.48 -22.34 -20.26
CA LYS A 162 -7.37 -23.35 -21.30
C LYS A 162 -6.93 -24.68 -20.72
#